data_8520d22db81b7efd6d2cc6c3631fd2c6
#
_entry.id   8520d22db81b7efd6d2cc6c3631fd2c6
#
_cell.length_a   1.000
_cell.length_b   1.000
_cell.length_c   1.000
_cell.angle_alpha   90.00
_cell.angle_beta   90.00
_cell.angle_gamma   90.00
#
_symmetry.space_group_name_H-M   'P 1'
#
loop_
_entity.id
_entity.type
_entity.pdbx_description
1 polymer ?
#
loop_
_entity_poly.entity_id
_entity_poly.type
_entity_poly.pdbx_seq_one_letter_code
_entity_poly.pdbx_strand_id
1 'polypeptide(L)'
;IVFCVMNVQMISKPLLRMAMGVCLFFMCSTMAHAQRIGLKTNALYWAAMSPNMGAEFRINRHVTLNFEAMGSLLKAGKVDAKGLQFSPEARYWFSARPQAGHFVGVMAVASNYNLLLDDTRHKGDAWGAGLTYGYSFVLGRRWSLEATIGAGAVRVNEKKFADAAEEEPEHANNTKWAWAPLKAGVTFVYLLK
;
A
#
# COMPACT_ATOMS: atom_id res chain seq x y z
N ILE A 1 -18.16 53.51 -4.89
CA ILE A 1 -17.91 52.07 -5.21
C ILE A 1 -16.68 51.65 -4.39
N VAL A 2 -16.92 51.11 -3.18
CA VAL A 2 -15.85 50.62 -2.31
C VAL A 2 -15.70 49.12 -2.61
N PHE A 3 -14.63 48.73 -3.24
CA PHE A 3 -14.22 47.33 -3.40
C PHE A 3 -13.80 46.81 -2.02
N CYS A 4 -14.62 45.93 -1.46
CA CYS A 4 -14.27 45.13 -0.29
C CYS A 4 -13.32 44.02 -0.74
N VAL A 5 -12.01 44.26 -0.66
CA VAL A 5 -11.01 43.22 -0.81
C VAL A 5 -11.06 42.39 0.46
N MET A 6 -11.79 41.30 0.41
CA MET A 6 -11.77 40.30 1.47
C MET A 6 -10.36 39.67 1.55
N ASN A 7 -9.72 39.97 2.66
CA ASN A 7 -8.38 39.49 3.01
C ASN A 7 -8.43 37.97 3.31
N VAL A 8 -8.03 37.12 2.35
CA VAL A 8 -8.04 35.67 2.43
C VAL A 8 -6.94 35.11 3.36
N GLN A 9 -6.23 35.96 4.10
CA GLN A 9 -5.06 35.55 4.88
C GLN A 9 -5.33 35.06 6.31
N MET A 10 -6.56 34.76 6.74
CA MET A 10 -6.82 34.30 8.10
C MET A 10 -7.58 32.97 8.21
N ILE A 11 -7.37 32.07 7.28
CA ILE A 11 -7.77 30.67 7.54
C ILE A 11 -6.62 30.02 8.31
N SER A 12 -6.80 29.89 9.63
CA SER A 12 -5.81 29.22 10.48
C SER A 12 -5.53 27.80 9.95
N LYS A 13 -4.26 27.43 9.89
CA LYS A 13 -3.82 26.09 9.40
C LYS A 13 -4.63 24.90 9.96
N PRO A 14 -5.10 24.90 11.23
CA PRO A 14 -5.99 23.85 11.74
C PRO A 14 -7.39 23.87 11.10
N LEU A 15 -7.94 25.07 10.80
CA LEU A 15 -9.26 25.17 10.16
C LEU A 15 -9.25 24.66 8.72
N LEU A 16 -8.18 24.93 7.98
CA LEU A 16 -7.98 24.38 6.63
C LEU A 16 -7.83 22.85 6.65
N ARG A 17 -7.11 22.32 7.64
CA ARG A 17 -6.95 20.87 7.83
C ARG A 17 -8.28 20.20 8.20
N MET A 18 -9.07 20.83 9.07
CA MET A 18 -10.42 20.36 9.42
C MET A 18 -11.36 20.42 8.21
N ALA A 19 -11.36 21.49 7.45
CA ALA A 19 -12.18 21.61 6.24
C ALA A 19 -11.79 20.57 5.18
N MET A 20 -10.49 20.31 5.01
CA MET A 20 -9.98 19.29 4.10
C MET A 20 -10.36 17.87 4.58
N GLY A 21 -10.32 17.60 5.89
CA GLY A 21 -10.77 16.35 6.49
C GLY A 21 -12.28 16.13 6.31
N VAL A 22 -13.08 17.17 6.52
CA VAL A 22 -14.54 17.14 6.32
C VAL A 22 -14.89 16.95 4.84
N CYS A 23 -14.21 17.64 3.91
CA CYS A 23 -14.40 17.43 2.47
C CYS A 23 -14.04 16.00 2.05
N LEU A 24 -12.93 15.46 2.54
CA LEU A 24 -12.55 14.05 2.29
C LEU A 24 -13.58 13.08 2.86
N PHE A 25 -14.12 13.34 4.05
CA PHE A 25 -15.15 12.53 4.67
C PHE A 25 -16.47 12.56 3.87
N PHE A 26 -16.90 13.74 3.41
CA PHE A 26 -18.09 13.88 2.56
C PHE A 26 -17.89 13.29 1.15
N MET A 27 -16.70 13.40 0.56
CA MET A 27 -16.40 12.72 -0.71
C MET A 27 -16.44 11.19 -0.56
N CYS A 28 -16.01 10.65 0.58
CA CYS A 28 -16.15 9.22 0.87
C CYS A 28 -17.59 8.78 1.08
N SER A 29 -18.45 9.62 1.70
CA SER A 29 -19.83 9.24 2.02
C SER A 29 -20.79 9.24 0.80
N THR A 30 -20.54 10.06 -0.23
CA THR A 30 -21.35 10.07 -1.46
C THR A 30 -21.12 8.86 -2.37
N MET A 31 -20.04 8.12 -2.16
CA MET A 31 -19.72 6.92 -2.94
C MET A 31 -20.36 5.62 -2.41
N ALA A 32 -21.10 5.66 -1.30
CA ALA A 32 -21.54 4.46 -0.57
C ALA A 32 -22.67 3.65 -1.24
N HIS A 33 -23.33 4.14 -2.29
CA HIS A 33 -24.58 3.54 -2.78
C HIS A 33 -24.45 2.40 -3.83
N ALA A 34 -23.27 2.05 -4.32
CA ALA A 34 -23.12 0.90 -5.24
C ALA A 34 -21.73 0.25 -5.23
N GLN A 35 -20.90 0.53 -4.24
CA GLN A 35 -19.54 0.02 -4.21
C GLN A 35 -19.52 -1.43 -3.74
N ARG A 36 -19.16 -2.34 -4.64
CA ARG A 36 -18.75 -3.67 -4.24
C ARG A 36 -17.36 -3.56 -3.63
N ILE A 37 -17.26 -3.95 -2.38
CA ILE A 37 -16.01 -3.98 -1.63
C ILE A 37 -15.52 -5.42 -1.62
N GLY A 38 -14.26 -5.64 -1.99
CA GLY A 38 -13.58 -6.92 -1.85
C GLY A 38 -12.59 -6.85 -0.68
N LEU A 39 -12.72 -7.74 0.28
CA LEU A 39 -11.68 -7.97 1.29
C LEU A 39 -10.65 -8.94 0.74
N LYS A 40 -9.38 -8.72 1.01
CA LYS A 40 -8.27 -9.44 0.41
C LYS A 40 -7.24 -9.87 1.45
N THR A 41 -6.66 -11.04 1.21
CA THR A 41 -5.49 -11.51 1.94
C THR A 41 -4.61 -12.37 1.03
N ASN A 42 -3.30 -12.15 1.08
CA ASN A 42 -2.33 -12.82 0.23
C ASN A 42 -1.70 -14.00 0.98
N ALA A 43 -1.94 -15.21 0.48
CA ALA A 43 -1.46 -16.44 1.10
C ALA A 43 0.08 -16.55 1.11
N LEU A 44 0.78 -16.05 0.07
CA LEU A 44 2.24 -16.10 0.04
C LEU A 44 2.87 -15.25 1.14
N TYR A 45 2.25 -14.12 1.49
CA TYR A 45 2.74 -13.28 2.59
C TYR A 45 2.53 -13.95 3.94
N TRP A 46 1.41 -14.67 4.13
CA TRP A 46 1.21 -15.48 5.33
C TRP A 46 2.24 -16.60 5.45
N ALA A 47 2.56 -17.27 4.34
CA ALA A 47 3.62 -18.29 4.32
C ALA A 47 5.01 -17.70 4.67
N ALA A 48 5.23 -16.41 4.38
CA ALA A 48 6.42 -15.66 4.76
C ALA A 48 6.31 -14.98 6.15
N MET A 49 5.42 -15.42 7.02
CA MET A 49 5.15 -14.83 8.35
C MET A 49 4.86 -13.33 8.30
N SER A 50 4.24 -12.89 7.23
CA SER A 50 3.87 -11.49 6.99
C SER A 50 2.35 -11.36 6.88
N PRO A 51 1.63 -11.24 8.03
CA PRO A 51 0.19 -11.02 8.03
C PRO A 51 -0.17 -9.79 7.20
N ASN A 52 -1.20 -9.92 6.39
CA ASN A 52 -1.62 -8.88 5.48
C ASN A 52 -3.14 -8.86 5.32
N MET A 53 -3.66 -7.68 5.04
CA MET A 53 -5.05 -7.44 4.76
C MET A 53 -5.19 -6.34 3.74
N GLY A 54 -6.17 -6.44 2.86
CA GLY A 54 -6.48 -5.42 1.88
C GLY A 54 -7.97 -5.24 1.67
N ALA A 55 -8.31 -4.11 1.09
CA ALA A 55 -9.65 -3.79 0.65
C ALA A 55 -9.60 -3.20 -0.76
N GLU A 56 -10.46 -3.69 -1.63
CA GLU A 56 -10.61 -3.21 -2.99
C GLU A 56 -11.99 -2.62 -3.21
N PHE A 57 -12.00 -1.40 -3.70
CA PHE A 57 -13.19 -0.59 -3.95
C PHE A 57 -13.43 -0.46 -5.45
N ARG A 58 -14.62 -0.82 -5.89
CA ARG A 58 -15.02 -0.63 -7.28
C ARG A 58 -15.42 0.82 -7.52
N ILE A 59 -14.71 1.49 -8.44
CA ILE A 59 -15.03 2.88 -8.85
C ILE A 59 -15.99 2.87 -10.03
N ASN A 60 -15.69 2.05 -11.04
CA ASN A 60 -16.53 1.90 -12.22
C ASN A 60 -16.47 0.47 -12.78
N ARG A 61 -16.95 0.25 -14.02
CA ARG A 61 -16.98 -1.09 -14.65
C ARG A 61 -15.61 -1.67 -14.90
N HIS A 62 -14.58 -0.85 -15.07
CA HIS A 62 -13.23 -1.29 -15.42
C HIS A 62 -12.16 -0.87 -14.41
N VAL A 63 -12.48 0.01 -13.46
CA VAL A 63 -11.50 0.56 -12.54
C VAL A 63 -11.85 0.23 -11.10
N THR A 64 -10.85 -0.25 -10.37
CA THR A 64 -10.90 -0.45 -8.91
C THR A 64 -9.71 0.21 -8.23
N LEU A 65 -9.88 0.59 -6.98
CA LEU A 65 -8.81 1.02 -6.09
C LEU A 65 -8.62 -0.04 -5.02
N ASN A 66 -7.40 -0.51 -4.89
CA ASN A 66 -6.99 -1.51 -3.92
C ASN A 66 -6.01 -0.89 -2.92
N PHE A 67 -6.22 -1.18 -1.65
CA PHE A 67 -5.35 -0.76 -0.55
C PHE A 67 -4.96 -1.99 0.25
N GLU A 68 -3.67 -2.24 0.40
CA GLU A 68 -3.15 -3.36 1.17
C GLU A 68 -2.19 -2.87 2.25
N ALA A 69 -2.32 -3.44 3.44
CA ALA A 69 -1.38 -3.29 4.53
C ALA A 69 -0.78 -4.66 4.88
N MET A 70 0.52 -4.69 5.14
CA MET A 70 1.25 -5.89 5.49
C MET A 70 2.20 -5.58 6.65
N GLY A 71 2.21 -6.45 7.65
CA GLY A 71 3.19 -6.42 8.74
C GLY A 71 4.18 -7.58 8.55
N SER A 72 5.47 -7.34 8.62
CA SER A 72 6.47 -8.40 8.67
C SER A 72 6.88 -8.67 10.11
N LEU A 73 6.84 -9.95 10.52
CA LEU A 73 7.19 -10.42 11.87
C LEU A 73 8.13 -11.63 11.78
N LEU A 74 9.00 -11.66 10.76
CA LEU A 74 9.87 -12.79 10.53
C LEU A 74 10.97 -12.83 11.59
N LYS A 75 11.02 -13.94 12.35
CA LYS A 75 12.13 -14.32 13.22
C LYS A 75 12.60 -15.70 12.81
N ALA A 76 13.81 -15.78 12.25
CA ALA A 76 14.42 -17.03 11.82
C ALA A 76 15.90 -17.02 12.17
N GLY A 77 16.28 -17.70 13.26
CA GLY A 77 17.65 -17.78 13.73
C GLY A 77 18.23 -16.39 14.07
N LYS A 78 19.25 -15.98 13.32
CA LYS A 78 19.93 -14.68 13.47
C LYS A 78 19.26 -13.54 12.66
N VAL A 79 18.12 -13.80 12.01
CA VAL A 79 17.36 -12.82 11.24
C VAL A 79 16.13 -12.40 12.04
N ASP A 80 16.03 -11.12 12.42
CA ASP A 80 14.83 -10.51 12.98
C ASP A 80 14.39 -9.38 12.04
N ALA A 81 13.31 -9.61 11.30
CA ALA A 81 12.77 -8.64 10.36
C ALA A 81 11.39 -8.19 10.81
N LYS A 82 11.29 -6.92 11.16
CA LYS A 82 10.04 -6.24 11.52
C LYS A 82 9.80 -5.09 10.57
N GLY A 83 8.57 -4.93 10.13
CA GLY A 83 8.23 -3.83 9.24
C GLY A 83 6.74 -3.72 9.00
N LEU A 84 6.34 -2.56 8.54
CA LEU A 84 5.00 -2.29 8.07
C LEU A 84 5.07 -1.75 6.65
N GLN A 85 4.22 -2.27 5.77
CA GLN A 85 4.11 -1.82 4.40
C GLN A 85 2.67 -1.44 4.10
N PHE A 86 2.49 -0.35 3.36
CA PHE A 86 1.22 0.08 2.81
C PHE A 86 1.34 0.24 1.30
N SER A 87 0.37 -0.30 0.56
CA SER A 87 0.41 -0.39 -0.90
C SER A 87 -0.93 -0.02 -1.51
N PRO A 88 -1.15 1.27 -1.86
CA PRO A 88 -2.26 1.68 -2.69
C PRO A 88 -2.01 1.30 -4.16
N GLU A 89 -3.06 0.85 -4.84
CA GLU A 89 -2.98 0.39 -6.23
C GLU A 89 -4.27 0.75 -6.98
N ALA A 90 -4.15 1.39 -8.14
CA ALA A 90 -5.24 1.60 -9.08
C ALA A 90 -5.16 0.52 -10.16
N ARG A 91 -6.27 -0.19 -10.40
CA ARG A 91 -6.35 -1.32 -11.32
C ARG A 91 -7.33 -1.08 -12.44
N TYR A 92 -6.94 -1.45 -13.63
CA TYR A 92 -7.80 -1.51 -14.80
C TYR A 92 -8.08 -2.96 -15.21
N TRP A 93 -9.36 -3.31 -15.27
CA TRP A 93 -9.86 -4.64 -15.61
C TRP A 93 -10.25 -4.70 -17.08
N PHE A 94 -9.71 -5.68 -17.81
CA PHE A 94 -10.05 -5.87 -19.21
C PHE A 94 -11.45 -6.46 -19.39
N SER A 95 -11.94 -7.18 -18.41
CA SER A 95 -13.29 -7.71 -18.39
C SER A 95 -14.30 -6.63 -18.03
N ALA A 96 -15.49 -6.67 -18.65
CA ALA A 96 -16.63 -5.83 -18.27
C ALA A 96 -17.14 -6.11 -16.83
N ARG A 97 -16.72 -7.23 -16.23
CA ARG A 97 -16.98 -7.59 -14.84
C ARG A 97 -15.70 -7.35 -14.03
N PRO A 98 -15.64 -6.26 -13.22
CA PRO A 98 -14.49 -6.02 -12.37
C PRO A 98 -14.28 -7.15 -11.36
N GLN A 99 -13.04 -7.32 -10.93
CA GLN A 99 -12.62 -8.39 -10.03
C GLN A 99 -12.79 -9.79 -10.65
N ALA A 100 -12.73 -9.87 -11.99
CA ALA A 100 -12.75 -11.12 -12.75
C ALA A 100 -11.87 -10.99 -14.01
N GLY A 101 -11.04 -11.99 -14.28
CA GLY A 101 -10.16 -12.02 -15.44
C GLY A 101 -8.88 -11.20 -15.27
N HIS A 102 -8.33 -10.72 -16.36
CA HIS A 102 -7.05 -10.00 -16.38
C HIS A 102 -7.19 -8.56 -15.92
N PHE A 103 -6.16 -8.07 -15.24
CA PHE A 103 -6.03 -6.66 -14.90
C PHE A 103 -4.57 -6.21 -14.98
N VAL A 104 -4.39 -4.91 -15.18
CA VAL A 104 -3.14 -4.19 -15.00
C VAL A 104 -3.34 -3.14 -13.93
N GLY A 105 -2.29 -2.80 -13.21
CA GLY A 105 -2.37 -1.79 -12.16
C GLY A 105 -1.15 -0.91 -12.10
N VAL A 106 -1.34 0.27 -11.54
CA VAL A 106 -0.28 1.16 -11.09
C VAL A 106 -0.35 1.19 -9.58
N MET A 107 0.77 0.86 -8.93
CA MET A 107 0.86 0.82 -7.48
C MET A 107 1.92 1.77 -6.96
N ALA A 108 1.71 2.28 -5.78
CA ALA A 108 2.74 2.86 -4.94
C ALA A 108 2.98 1.95 -3.74
N VAL A 109 4.15 2.04 -3.15
CA VAL A 109 4.52 1.33 -1.94
C VAL A 109 5.24 2.27 -1.00
N ALA A 110 4.88 2.20 0.27
CA ALA A 110 5.59 2.84 1.36
C ALA A 110 5.79 1.81 2.47
N SER A 111 7.02 1.64 2.93
CA SER A 111 7.35 0.68 3.98
C SER A 111 8.40 1.23 4.91
N ASN A 112 8.31 0.86 6.17
CA ASN A 112 9.39 0.96 7.12
C ASN A 112 9.84 -0.45 7.50
N TYR A 113 11.13 -0.61 7.73
CA TYR A 113 11.69 -1.89 8.12
C TYR A 113 12.82 -1.74 9.14
N ASN A 114 12.93 -2.75 9.97
CA ASN A 114 14.02 -2.95 10.92
C ASN A 114 14.46 -4.40 10.78
N LEU A 115 15.63 -4.59 10.20
CA LEU A 115 16.18 -5.90 9.89
C LEU A 115 17.51 -6.07 10.64
N LEU A 116 17.60 -7.09 11.48
CA LEU A 116 18.84 -7.53 12.09
C LEU A 116 19.38 -8.73 11.31
N LEU A 117 20.60 -8.59 10.82
CA LEU A 117 21.34 -9.61 10.08
C LEU A 117 22.74 -9.74 10.71
N ASP A 118 23.05 -10.90 11.31
CA ASP A 118 24.37 -11.21 11.85
C ASP A 118 25.03 -10.03 12.62
N ASP A 119 24.38 -9.51 13.66
CA ASP A 119 24.85 -8.39 14.50
C ASP A 119 24.91 -7.01 13.80
N THR A 120 24.41 -6.88 12.58
CA THR A 120 24.24 -5.60 11.89
C THR A 120 22.76 -5.25 11.77
N ARG A 121 22.38 -4.07 12.26
CA ARG A 121 21.03 -3.57 12.18
C ARG A 121 20.86 -2.67 10.96
N HIS A 122 19.84 -2.99 10.17
CA HIS A 122 19.41 -2.25 9.00
C HIS A 122 18.04 -1.66 9.30
N LYS A 123 17.98 -0.37 9.53
CA LYS A 123 16.72 0.34 9.80
C LYS A 123 16.50 1.39 8.73
N GLY A 124 15.30 1.43 8.17
CA GLY A 124 15.05 2.40 7.11
C GLY A 124 13.62 2.44 6.63
N ASP A 125 13.45 3.34 5.67
CA ASP A 125 12.21 3.54 4.95
C ASP A 125 12.45 3.28 3.47
N ALA A 126 11.48 2.66 2.83
CA ALA A 126 11.47 2.48 1.39
C ALA A 126 10.14 2.97 0.83
N TRP A 127 10.20 3.68 -0.27
CA TRP A 127 9.04 4.08 -1.02
C TRP A 127 9.28 3.98 -2.52
N GLY A 128 8.25 3.72 -3.26
CA GLY A 128 8.40 3.52 -4.69
C GLY A 128 7.07 3.42 -5.41
N ALA A 129 7.16 3.18 -6.71
CA ALA A 129 6.02 2.95 -7.56
C ALA A 129 6.36 1.94 -8.65
N GLY A 130 5.32 1.28 -9.16
CA GLY A 130 5.50 0.28 -10.20
C GLY A 130 4.20 -0.13 -10.85
N LEU A 131 4.35 -1.12 -11.72
CA LEU A 131 3.25 -1.71 -12.46
C LEU A 131 2.97 -3.12 -11.93
N THR A 132 1.69 -3.48 -11.94
CA THR A 132 1.22 -4.80 -11.58
C THR A 132 0.43 -5.40 -12.74
N TYR A 133 0.47 -6.70 -12.82
CA TYR A 133 -0.37 -7.50 -13.71
C TYR A 133 -0.90 -8.69 -12.93
N GLY A 134 -2.14 -9.06 -13.17
CA GLY A 134 -2.71 -10.22 -12.52
C GLY A 134 -3.93 -10.77 -13.24
N TYR A 135 -4.37 -11.90 -12.70
CA TYR A 135 -5.56 -12.60 -13.15
C TYR A 135 -6.41 -13.03 -11.94
N SER A 136 -7.70 -12.77 -12.00
CA SER A 136 -8.66 -13.16 -10.96
C SER A 136 -9.54 -14.30 -11.45
N PHE A 137 -9.42 -15.44 -10.78
CA PHE A 137 -10.24 -16.63 -10.96
C PHE A 137 -11.48 -16.53 -10.07
N VAL A 138 -12.66 -16.47 -10.67
CA VAL A 138 -13.92 -16.45 -9.93
C VAL A 138 -14.25 -17.87 -9.46
N LEU A 139 -14.15 -18.14 -8.16
CA LEU A 139 -14.46 -19.45 -7.56
C LEU A 139 -15.94 -19.61 -7.22
N GLY A 140 -16.68 -18.51 -7.12
CA GLY A 140 -18.09 -18.56 -6.76
C GLY A 140 -18.74 -17.17 -6.73
N ARG A 141 -19.88 -17.07 -6.05
CA ARG A 141 -20.64 -15.81 -5.98
C ARG A 141 -19.92 -14.71 -5.21
N ARG A 142 -19.09 -15.07 -4.23
CA ARG A 142 -18.41 -14.12 -3.31
C ARG A 142 -16.92 -14.33 -3.21
N TRP A 143 -16.39 -15.44 -3.71
CA TRP A 143 -15.00 -15.80 -3.59
C TRP A 143 -14.29 -15.74 -4.93
N SER A 144 -13.10 -15.16 -4.91
CA SER A 144 -12.16 -15.18 -6.05
C SER A 144 -10.75 -15.45 -5.55
N LEU A 145 -9.92 -15.99 -6.43
CA LEU A 145 -8.50 -16.20 -6.22
C LEU A 145 -7.75 -15.35 -7.24
N GLU A 146 -6.83 -14.52 -6.81
CA GLU A 146 -6.02 -13.68 -7.69
C GLU A 146 -4.57 -14.11 -7.68
N ALA A 147 -3.99 -14.28 -8.86
CA ALA A 147 -2.55 -14.35 -9.05
C ALA A 147 -2.05 -12.98 -9.52
N THR A 148 -1.06 -12.42 -8.84
CA THR A 148 -0.55 -11.07 -9.13
C THR A 148 0.97 -11.04 -9.08
N ILE A 149 1.57 -10.35 -10.04
CA ILE A 149 2.99 -9.97 -10.03
C ILE A 149 3.11 -8.46 -10.26
N GLY A 150 4.17 -7.86 -9.74
CA GLY A 150 4.43 -6.43 -9.92
C GLY A 150 5.90 -6.10 -9.72
N ALA A 151 6.37 -5.14 -10.48
CA ALA A 151 7.75 -4.64 -10.40
C ALA A 151 7.77 -3.13 -10.56
N GLY A 152 8.80 -2.50 -10.04
CA GLY A 152 8.96 -1.06 -10.14
C GLY A 152 10.25 -0.54 -9.53
N ALA A 153 10.33 0.78 -9.43
CA ALA A 153 11.46 1.48 -8.86
C ALA A 153 11.18 1.85 -7.40
N VAL A 154 12.13 1.55 -6.52
CA VAL A 154 12.06 1.83 -5.10
C VAL A 154 13.25 2.68 -4.69
N ARG A 155 12.98 3.73 -3.93
CA ARG A 155 14.01 4.47 -3.21
C ARG A 155 14.11 3.93 -1.80
N VAL A 156 15.30 3.50 -1.42
CA VAL A 156 15.62 2.97 -0.10
C VAL A 156 16.49 3.99 0.62
N ASN A 157 16.05 4.42 1.81
CA ASN A 157 16.81 5.24 2.73
C ASN A 157 17.14 4.37 3.94
N GLU A 158 18.39 3.99 4.09
CA GLU A 158 18.83 3.02 5.08
C GLU A 158 19.82 3.64 6.06
N LYS A 159 19.65 3.29 7.35
CA LYS A 159 20.64 3.47 8.42
C LYS A 159 21.25 2.12 8.72
N LYS A 160 22.54 2.00 8.52
CA LYS A 160 23.30 0.78 8.79
C LYS A 160 24.27 1.02 9.94
N PHE A 161 24.18 0.21 10.99
CA PHE A 161 25.05 0.28 12.17
C PHE A 161 25.17 -1.08 12.86
N ALA A 162 26.25 -1.28 13.61
CA ALA A 162 26.45 -2.49 14.40
C ALA A 162 25.58 -2.45 15.66
N ASP A 163 24.81 -3.50 15.93
CA ASP A 163 23.78 -3.54 16.98
C ASP A 163 24.36 -3.40 18.41
N ALA A 164 25.59 -3.80 18.61
CA ALA A 164 26.21 -3.88 19.96
C ALA A 164 27.17 -2.74 20.31
N ALA A 165 27.56 -1.86 19.40
CA ALA A 165 28.70 -0.97 19.59
C ALA A 165 28.54 0.48 19.08
N GLU A 166 27.53 0.80 18.29
CA GLU A 166 27.36 2.12 17.67
C GLU A 166 26.02 2.75 18.03
N GLU A 167 26.04 4.07 18.32
CA GLU A 167 24.81 4.85 18.41
C GLU A 167 24.10 4.91 17.05
N GLU A 168 22.76 4.87 17.07
CA GLU A 168 21.95 4.98 15.86
C GLU A 168 22.27 6.30 15.12
N PRO A 169 22.70 6.29 13.83
CA PRO A 169 22.97 7.50 13.09
C PRO A 169 21.73 8.38 13.01
N GLU A 170 21.86 9.69 13.24
CA GLU A 170 20.72 10.63 13.14
C GLU A 170 20.11 10.65 11.73
N HIS A 171 20.92 10.46 10.70
CA HIS A 171 20.51 10.51 9.30
C HIS A 171 20.78 9.21 8.57
N ALA A 172 20.02 8.94 7.49
CA ALA A 172 20.27 7.81 6.62
C ALA A 172 21.64 7.94 5.97
N ASN A 173 22.50 6.92 6.13
CA ASN A 173 23.86 6.90 5.59
C ASN A 173 23.96 6.18 4.22
N ASN A 174 22.87 5.56 3.76
CA ASN A 174 22.81 4.89 2.47
C ASN A 174 21.45 5.15 1.80
N THR A 175 21.47 5.89 0.70
CA THR A 175 20.25 6.17 -0.10
C THR A 175 20.51 5.74 -1.53
N LYS A 176 19.64 4.86 -2.07
CA LYS A 176 19.77 4.37 -3.45
C LYS A 176 18.42 4.10 -4.09
N TRP A 177 18.38 4.19 -5.41
CA TRP A 177 17.30 3.67 -6.23
C TRP A 177 17.62 2.25 -6.67
N ALA A 178 16.61 1.40 -6.65
CA ALA A 178 16.71 0.02 -7.12
C ALA A 178 15.43 -0.40 -7.86
N TRP A 179 15.59 -1.19 -8.89
CA TRP A 179 14.49 -1.95 -9.46
C TRP A 179 14.24 -3.18 -8.59
N ALA A 180 12.99 -3.39 -8.21
CA ALA A 180 12.61 -4.49 -7.33
C ALA A 180 11.27 -5.09 -7.71
N PRO A 181 11.04 -6.39 -7.43
CA PRO A 181 9.70 -6.94 -7.40
C PRO A 181 8.95 -6.29 -6.25
N LEU A 182 7.82 -5.63 -6.55
CA LEU A 182 7.02 -4.91 -5.55
C LEU A 182 5.89 -5.77 -5.00
N LYS A 183 5.41 -6.72 -5.80
CA LYS A 183 4.29 -7.57 -5.45
C LYS A 183 4.43 -8.92 -6.12
N ALA A 184 4.22 -9.97 -5.35
CA ALA A 184 3.98 -11.33 -5.84
C ALA A 184 2.94 -11.96 -4.93
N GLY A 185 1.91 -12.59 -5.48
CA GLY A 185 0.88 -13.10 -4.60
C GLY A 185 -0.14 -14.01 -5.24
N VAL A 186 -0.61 -14.90 -4.38
CA VAL A 186 -1.86 -15.63 -4.54
C VAL A 186 -2.81 -15.11 -3.46
N THR A 187 -3.80 -14.34 -3.86
CA THR A 187 -4.65 -13.56 -2.97
C THR A 187 -6.06 -14.11 -2.97
N PHE A 188 -6.58 -14.42 -1.79
CA PHE A 188 -8.00 -14.69 -1.60
C PHE A 188 -8.77 -13.40 -1.50
N VAL A 189 -9.88 -13.32 -2.24
CA VAL A 189 -10.77 -12.17 -2.28
C VAL A 189 -12.16 -12.58 -1.87
N TYR A 190 -12.72 -11.89 -0.90
CA TYR A 190 -14.11 -12.04 -0.48
C TYR A 190 -14.91 -10.79 -0.81
N LEU A 191 -15.93 -10.91 -1.64
CA LEU A 191 -16.79 -9.81 -2.06
C LEU A 191 -17.90 -9.57 -1.04
N LEU A 192 -17.87 -8.39 -0.43
CA LEU A 192 -18.98 -7.88 0.37
C LEU A 192 -20.15 -7.47 -0.56
N LYS A 193 -21.37 -7.58 -0.05
CA LYS A 193 -22.58 -7.18 -0.81
C LYS A 193 -22.75 -5.67 -0.76
#